data_5c3b3d9eee87a2ff0f09509cc9e5a538
#
_entry.id   5c3b3d9eee87a2ff0f09509cc9e5a538
#
_cell.length_a   1.000
_cell.length_b   1.000
_cell.length_c   1.000
_cell.angle_alpha   90.00
_cell.angle_beta   90.00
_cell.angle_gamma   90.00
#
_symmetry.space_group_name_H-M   'P 1'
#
loop_
_entity.id
_entity.type
_entity.pdbx_description
1 polymer ?
#
loop_
_entity_poly.entity_id
_entity_poly.type
_entity_poly.pdbx_seq_one_letter_code
_entity_poly.pdbx_strand_id
1 'polypeptide(L)'
;MSALTRTAPSRETDGSTTGGPIVSRPLALVFLSEFCALTSFDLLLSATPKYAAAGAGTAGAGLVTGMLLLGTVAAELAVPLLMKRYAYRPVLAAGAVLLGIPALALLPGGPLVITVTASVVRGLGFGLIGVVTGALTAALLPPDRRGEGLGLFGVVAGVPEVIALPAGLWLAGHYGYAVVVGMAAAAALVPLAAVPWLPGVGDRRTTGAWADVRQTTGYLAGLRQGRLLRPSLIFAASTVAGGVVVSFLPLAAGVSGNLAVAGLLAQGLTATISRWWAGRHGDRHGHARLLAPGLAIASLGMGAMVWLTSPAAVIAAMCLFGTGFGIIQNATLALMIDRMPASGVGTASALWNLAFDAGYGAGPAVFGLLVNHTGYPAGFALTGGLMLAALPAARQERSED
;
A
#
# COMPACT_ATOMS: atom_id res chain seq x y z
N MET A 1 -27.54 9.66 73.45
CA MET A 1 -26.63 10.37 72.54
C MET A 1 -26.62 9.55 71.26
N SER A 2 -27.40 9.99 70.26
CA SER A 2 -27.69 9.30 69.01
C SER A 2 -26.76 9.84 67.93
N ALA A 3 -25.93 8.97 67.35
CA ALA A 3 -25.07 9.30 66.22
C ALA A 3 -25.79 9.01 64.91
N LEU A 4 -26.13 10.07 64.19
CA LEU A 4 -26.71 10.03 62.84
C LEU A 4 -25.64 9.64 61.84
N THR A 5 -25.72 8.41 61.31
CA THR A 5 -25.00 7.98 60.13
C THR A 5 -25.63 8.62 58.88
N ARG A 6 -24.92 9.58 58.27
CA ARG A 6 -25.24 10.11 56.93
C ARG A 6 -24.80 9.07 55.88
N THR A 7 -25.75 8.44 55.24
CA THR A 7 -25.56 7.70 54.00
C THR A 7 -25.31 8.70 52.86
N ALA A 8 -24.13 8.63 52.24
CA ALA A 8 -23.83 9.33 50.99
C ALA A 8 -24.68 8.76 49.85
N PRO A 9 -25.19 9.59 48.91
CA PRO A 9 -25.91 9.09 47.75
C PRO A 9 -24.94 8.34 46.82
N SER A 10 -25.29 7.11 46.50
CA SER A 10 -24.68 6.32 45.44
C SER A 10 -24.77 7.12 44.12
N ARG A 11 -23.63 7.53 43.58
CA ARG A 11 -23.56 7.95 42.19
C ARG A 11 -23.96 6.74 41.33
N GLU A 12 -25.16 6.77 40.81
CA GLU A 12 -25.54 6.00 39.64
C GLU A 12 -24.55 6.37 38.52
N THR A 13 -23.68 5.46 38.17
CA THR A 13 -22.93 5.49 36.93
C THR A 13 -23.93 5.33 35.82
N ASP A 14 -24.34 6.45 35.24
CA ASP A 14 -25.14 6.50 34.02
C ASP A 14 -24.38 5.75 32.93
N GLY A 15 -24.74 4.47 32.76
CA GLY A 15 -24.21 3.53 31.79
C GLY A 15 -24.78 3.76 30.39
N SER A 16 -24.87 5.01 29.95
CA SER A 16 -25.17 5.29 28.55
C SER A 16 -23.90 5.19 27.71
N THR A 17 -23.51 3.97 27.37
CA THR A 17 -22.68 3.71 26.20
C THR A 17 -23.47 4.09 24.94
N THR A 18 -23.53 5.37 24.66
CA THR A 18 -24.03 5.88 23.39
C THR A 18 -23.04 5.45 22.30
N GLY A 19 -23.34 4.33 21.67
CA GLY A 19 -22.67 3.86 20.47
C GLY A 19 -22.92 4.82 19.31
N GLY A 20 -22.26 5.97 19.32
CA GLY A 20 -22.24 6.89 18.18
C GLY A 20 -21.57 6.23 16.97
N PRO A 21 -21.84 6.71 15.74
CA PRO A 21 -21.21 6.17 14.56
C PRO A 21 -19.69 6.30 14.65
N ILE A 22 -18.95 5.21 14.33
CA ILE A 22 -17.48 5.20 14.31
C ILE A 22 -16.94 6.24 13.34
N VAL A 23 -17.61 6.37 12.20
CA VAL A 23 -17.22 7.27 11.13
C VAL A 23 -17.78 8.65 11.42
N SER A 24 -16.96 9.49 12.06
CA SER A 24 -17.24 10.92 12.18
C SER A 24 -17.06 11.61 10.82
N ARG A 25 -17.69 12.79 10.62
CA ARG A 25 -17.53 13.56 9.38
C ARG A 25 -16.05 13.83 9.02
N PRO A 26 -15.15 14.23 9.93
CA PRO A 26 -13.73 14.37 9.61
C PRO A 26 -13.09 13.05 9.16
N LEU A 27 -13.42 11.93 9.80
CA LEU A 27 -12.88 10.62 9.43
C LEU A 27 -13.36 10.18 8.04
N ALA A 28 -14.62 10.45 7.71
CA ALA A 28 -15.16 10.19 6.36
C ALA A 28 -14.41 10.98 5.28
N LEU A 29 -14.03 12.24 5.55
CA LEU A 29 -13.26 13.06 4.62
C LEU A 29 -11.82 12.54 4.47
N VAL A 30 -11.21 12.03 5.53
CA VAL A 30 -9.90 11.37 5.48
C VAL A 30 -9.99 10.09 4.64
N PHE A 31 -11.00 9.25 4.86
CA PHE A 31 -11.23 8.04 4.09
C PHE A 31 -11.48 8.33 2.61
N LEU A 32 -12.27 9.36 2.31
CA LEU A 32 -12.49 9.82 0.93
C LEU A 32 -11.18 10.26 0.27
N SER A 33 -10.34 11.00 1.03
CA SER A 33 -9.05 11.47 0.52
C SER A 33 -8.12 10.30 0.21
N GLU A 34 -8.04 9.31 1.07
CA GLU A 34 -7.25 8.10 0.86
C GLU A 34 -7.75 7.29 -0.32
N PHE A 35 -9.06 7.01 -0.36
CA PHE A 35 -9.69 6.27 -1.45
C PHE A 35 -9.43 6.92 -2.83
N CYS A 36 -9.59 8.23 -2.92
CA CYS A 36 -9.37 8.97 -4.15
C CYS A 36 -7.89 9.01 -4.56
N ALA A 37 -6.98 9.14 -3.59
CA ALA A 37 -5.54 9.11 -3.85
C ALA A 37 -5.09 7.74 -4.37
N LEU A 38 -5.52 6.66 -3.72
CA LEU A 38 -5.26 5.28 -4.15
C LEU A 38 -5.89 4.99 -5.51
N THR A 39 -7.13 5.43 -5.75
CA THR A 39 -7.77 5.29 -7.06
C THR A 39 -6.95 5.96 -8.16
N SER A 40 -6.46 7.20 -7.93
CA SER A 40 -5.57 7.90 -8.88
C SER A 40 -4.27 7.15 -9.10
N PHE A 41 -3.68 6.66 -8.01
CA PHE A 41 -2.41 5.95 -8.04
C PHE A 41 -2.53 4.64 -8.83
N ASP A 42 -3.50 3.78 -8.48
CA ASP A 42 -3.67 2.45 -9.04
C ASP A 42 -4.11 2.46 -10.51
N LEU A 43 -4.99 3.40 -10.91
CA LEU A 43 -5.38 3.57 -12.31
C LEU A 43 -4.17 3.73 -13.24
N LEU A 44 -3.19 4.54 -12.83
CA LEU A 44 -2.02 4.82 -13.65
C LEU A 44 -0.86 3.86 -13.37
N LEU A 45 -0.82 3.21 -12.20
CA LEU A 45 0.21 2.24 -11.86
C LEU A 45 0.22 1.05 -12.83
N SER A 46 -0.95 0.58 -13.23
CA SER A 46 -1.10 -0.53 -14.19
C SER A 46 -1.00 -0.08 -15.66
N ALA A 47 -1.45 1.13 -15.97
CA ALA A 47 -1.54 1.60 -17.35
C ALA A 47 -0.26 2.27 -17.85
N THR A 48 0.41 3.10 -17.02
CA THR A 48 1.57 3.91 -17.44
C THR A 48 2.76 3.08 -17.94
N PRO A 49 3.14 1.92 -17.35
CA PRO A 49 4.26 1.11 -17.83
C PRO A 49 4.07 0.68 -19.29
N LYS A 50 2.84 0.33 -19.69
CA LYS A 50 2.53 -0.07 -21.07
C LYS A 50 2.79 1.07 -22.07
N TYR A 51 2.43 2.29 -21.71
CA TYR A 51 2.66 3.46 -22.56
C TYR A 51 4.12 3.89 -22.59
N ALA A 52 4.82 3.80 -21.48
CA ALA A 52 6.25 4.05 -21.42
C ALA A 52 7.04 3.02 -22.25
N ALA A 53 6.61 1.77 -22.26
CA ALA A 53 7.21 0.70 -23.07
C ALA A 53 7.10 0.98 -24.58
N ALA A 54 6.02 1.61 -25.04
CA ALA A 54 5.83 1.94 -26.46
C ALA A 54 6.89 2.91 -27.01
N GLY A 55 7.40 3.82 -26.16
CA GLY A 55 8.43 4.80 -26.54
C GLY A 55 9.86 4.41 -26.14
N ALA A 56 10.04 3.68 -25.03
CA ALA A 56 11.33 3.43 -24.40
C ALA A 56 11.57 1.96 -24.03
N GLY A 57 10.78 1.04 -24.57
CA GLY A 57 10.90 -0.40 -24.32
C GLY A 57 10.63 -0.79 -22.86
N THR A 58 11.03 -1.99 -22.50
CA THR A 58 10.80 -2.58 -21.18
C THR A 58 11.55 -1.84 -20.08
N ALA A 59 12.73 -1.29 -20.38
CA ALA A 59 13.48 -0.44 -19.44
C ALA A 59 12.69 0.82 -19.07
N GLY A 60 12.03 1.47 -20.06
CA GLY A 60 11.14 2.61 -19.81
C GLY A 60 9.96 2.26 -18.92
N ALA A 61 9.32 1.09 -19.13
CA ALA A 61 8.24 0.59 -18.30
C ALA A 61 8.66 0.40 -16.82
N GLY A 62 9.79 -0.24 -16.62
CA GLY A 62 10.34 -0.46 -15.28
C GLY A 62 10.76 0.84 -14.60
N LEU A 63 11.37 1.75 -15.36
CA LEU A 63 11.85 3.03 -14.85
C LEU A 63 10.71 3.91 -14.33
N VAL A 64 9.59 4.03 -15.06
CA VAL A 64 8.48 4.89 -14.63
C VAL A 64 7.85 4.42 -13.31
N THR A 65 7.68 3.10 -13.14
CA THR A 65 7.19 2.52 -11.89
C THR A 65 8.22 2.68 -10.77
N GLY A 66 9.48 2.36 -11.03
CA GLY A 66 10.56 2.53 -10.05
C GLY A 66 10.68 3.96 -9.55
N MET A 67 10.60 4.94 -10.45
CA MET A 67 10.71 6.36 -10.10
C MET A 67 9.47 6.91 -9.40
N LEU A 68 8.28 6.40 -9.72
CA LEU A 68 7.06 6.69 -8.97
C LEU A 68 7.23 6.27 -7.50
N LEU A 69 7.61 5.03 -7.25
CA LEU A 69 7.77 4.49 -5.89
C LEU A 69 8.99 5.12 -5.17
N LEU A 70 10.05 5.46 -5.88
CA LEU A 70 11.17 6.22 -5.30
C LEU A 70 10.68 7.58 -4.77
N GLY A 71 9.83 8.27 -5.53
CA GLY A 71 9.17 9.50 -5.10
C GLY A 71 8.31 9.28 -3.84
N THR A 72 7.53 8.20 -3.80
CA THR A 72 6.71 7.82 -2.63
C THR A 72 7.59 7.64 -1.39
N VAL A 73 8.62 6.80 -1.48
CA VAL A 73 9.58 6.55 -0.40
C VAL A 73 10.25 7.85 0.07
N ALA A 74 10.67 8.71 -0.86
CA ALA A 74 11.29 9.99 -0.52
C ALA A 74 10.32 10.89 0.26
N ALA A 75 9.04 10.93 -0.12
CA ALA A 75 8.02 11.69 0.59
C ALA A 75 7.74 11.11 1.97
N GLU A 76 7.58 9.79 2.11
CA GLU A 76 7.37 9.12 3.40
C GLU A 76 8.49 9.46 4.39
N LEU A 77 9.73 9.41 3.95
CA LEU A 77 10.89 9.80 4.77
C LEU A 77 10.92 11.30 5.10
N ALA A 78 10.38 12.15 4.24
CA ALA A 78 10.35 13.61 4.43
C ALA A 78 9.18 14.08 5.31
N VAL A 79 8.06 13.35 5.37
CA VAL A 79 6.84 13.78 6.10
C VAL A 79 7.12 14.13 7.56
N PRO A 80 7.88 13.35 8.37
CA PRO A 80 8.16 13.72 9.77
C PRO A 80 8.87 15.07 9.89
N LEU A 81 9.72 15.43 8.91
CA LEU A 81 10.41 16.73 8.86
C LEU A 81 9.46 17.86 8.46
N LEU A 82 8.61 17.61 7.47
CA LEU A 82 7.60 18.56 7.01
C LEU A 82 6.59 18.87 8.12
N MET A 83 6.16 17.86 8.88
CA MET A 83 5.22 18.02 9.98
C MET A 83 5.78 18.80 11.17
N LYS A 84 7.10 19.02 11.26
CA LYS A 84 7.70 19.95 12.22
C LYS A 84 7.44 21.41 11.87
N ARG A 85 7.25 21.73 10.59
CA ARG A 85 7.11 23.10 10.08
C ARG A 85 5.69 23.43 9.62
N TYR A 86 4.97 22.45 9.09
CA TYR A 86 3.68 22.65 8.44
C TYR A 86 2.58 21.86 9.13
N ALA A 87 1.36 22.39 9.08
CA ALA A 87 0.16 21.68 9.49
C ALA A 87 -0.20 20.61 8.42
N TYR A 88 -1.01 19.63 8.80
CA TYR A 88 -1.40 18.56 7.88
C TYR A 88 -2.25 19.02 6.69
N ARG A 89 -3.11 20.06 6.85
CA ARG A 89 -3.94 20.58 5.74
C ARG A 89 -3.12 21.01 4.52
N PRO A 90 -2.10 21.89 4.63
CA PRO A 90 -1.28 22.25 3.48
C PRO A 90 -0.46 21.10 2.93
N VAL A 91 -0.03 20.14 3.76
CA VAL A 91 0.69 18.96 3.29
C VAL A 91 -0.23 18.04 2.49
N LEU A 92 -1.46 17.80 2.97
CA LEU A 92 -2.47 17.02 2.24
C LEU A 92 -2.85 17.70 0.92
N ALA A 93 -3.04 19.04 0.94
CA ALA A 93 -3.32 19.80 -0.28
C ALA A 93 -2.16 19.74 -1.29
N ALA A 94 -0.92 19.91 -0.82
CA ALA A 94 0.27 19.77 -1.67
C ALA A 94 0.36 18.34 -2.23
N GLY A 95 0.11 17.32 -1.44
CA GLY A 95 0.06 15.93 -1.87
C GLY A 95 -0.95 15.72 -3.01
N ALA A 96 -2.17 16.23 -2.87
CA ALA A 96 -3.21 16.12 -3.89
C ALA A 96 -2.83 16.83 -5.21
N VAL A 97 -2.23 18.01 -5.12
CA VAL A 97 -1.73 18.77 -6.28
C VAL A 97 -0.60 18.03 -6.97
N LEU A 98 0.40 17.55 -6.19
CA LEU A 98 1.55 16.80 -6.71
C LEU A 98 1.16 15.43 -7.30
N LEU A 99 0.11 14.80 -6.81
CA LEU A 99 -0.41 13.55 -7.36
C LEU A 99 -1.23 13.80 -8.64
N GLY A 100 -2.07 14.84 -8.65
CA GLY A 100 -3.07 15.07 -9.70
C GLY A 100 -2.57 15.86 -10.89
N ILE A 101 -1.96 17.02 -10.69
CA ILE A 101 -1.56 17.90 -11.81
C ILE A 101 -0.52 17.24 -12.72
N PRO A 102 0.58 16.63 -12.21
CA PRO A 102 1.55 15.97 -13.05
C PRO A 102 1.00 14.74 -13.80
N ALA A 103 -0.12 14.16 -13.35
CA ALA A 103 -0.78 13.10 -14.12
C ALA A 103 -1.13 13.56 -15.54
N LEU A 104 -1.51 14.83 -15.73
CA LEU A 104 -1.84 15.39 -17.04
C LEU A 104 -0.62 15.45 -17.97
N ALA A 105 0.59 15.45 -17.44
CA ALA A 105 1.82 15.38 -18.25
C ALA A 105 2.12 13.96 -18.77
N LEU A 106 1.37 12.93 -18.31
CA LEU A 106 1.49 11.55 -18.78
C LEU A 106 0.71 11.30 -20.10
N LEU A 107 0.21 12.33 -20.76
CA LEU A 107 -0.49 12.19 -22.04
C LEU A 107 0.40 11.55 -23.10
N PRO A 108 -0.17 10.74 -24.05
CA PRO A 108 0.59 10.01 -25.05
C PRO A 108 1.47 10.90 -25.94
N GLY A 109 2.65 10.42 -26.29
CA GLY A 109 3.57 11.10 -27.22
C GLY A 109 4.59 12.02 -26.56
N GLY A 110 4.58 12.16 -25.25
CA GLY A 110 5.61 12.92 -24.51
C GLY A 110 6.94 12.15 -24.42
N PRO A 111 8.10 12.87 -24.33
CA PRO A 111 9.38 12.23 -24.11
C PRO A 111 9.42 11.50 -22.75
N LEU A 112 10.20 10.42 -22.68
CA LEU A 112 10.35 9.60 -21.47
C LEU A 112 10.71 10.43 -20.23
N VAL A 113 11.53 11.46 -20.39
CA VAL A 113 11.94 12.36 -19.29
C VAL A 113 10.74 13.02 -18.64
N ILE A 114 9.74 13.46 -19.41
CA ILE A 114 8.50 14.05 -18.85
C ILE A 114 7.73 13.01 -18.07
N THR A 115 7.56 11.81 -18.63
CA THR A 115 6.84 10.70 -17.96
C THR A 115 7.53 10.31 -16.65
N VAL A 116 8.86 10.20 -16.67
CA VAL A 116 9.65 9.86 -15.46
C VAL A 116 9.55 10.97 -14.42
N THR A 117 9.71 12.24 -14.82
CA THR A 117 9.60 13.38 -13.89
C THR A 117 8.19 13.47 -13.29
N ALA A 118 7.16 13.33 -14.12
CA ALA A 118 5.77 13.29 -13.64
C ALA A 118 5.54 12.14 -12.67
N SER A 119 6.11 10.96 -12.94
CA SER A 119 6.02 9.80 -12.05
C SER A 119 6.66 10.07 -10.68
N VAL A 120 7.87 10.64 -10.64
CA VAL A 120 8.52 11.04 -9.37
C VAL A 120 7.65 12.01 -8.59
N VAL A 121 7.17 13.07 -9.25
CA VAL A 121 6.36 14.10 -8.58
C VAL A 121 5.03 13.53 -8.08
N ARG A 122 4.40 12.65 -8.86
CA ARG A 122 3.20 11.93 -8.43
C ARG A 122 3.47 11.03 -7.22
N GLY A 123 4.59 10.33 -7.22
CA GLY A 123 5.02 9.52 -6.08
C GLY A 123 5.21 10.35 -4.81
N LEU A 124 5.87 11.52 -4.91
CA LEU A 124 5.96 12.46 -3.79
C LEU A 124 4.57 12.84 -3.26
N GLY A 125 3.64 13.15 -4.17
CA GLY A 125 2.25 13.49 -3.80
C GLY A 125 1.55 12.35 -3.06
N PHE A 126 1.67 11.12 -3.56
CA PHE A 126 1.06 9.93 -2.98
C PHE A 126 1.59 9.64 -1.57
N GLY A 127 2.91 9.63 -1.38
CA GLY A 127 3.52 9.41 -0.07
C GLY A 127 3.13 10.47 0.97
N LEU A 128 3.00 11.75 0.56
CA LEU A 128 2.49 12.80 1.45
C LEU A 128 1.07 12.51 1.92
N ILE A 129 0.17 12.09 1.02
CA ILE A 129 -1.23 11.80 1.36
C ILE A 129 -1.28 10.58 2.29
N GLY A 130 -0.68 9.46 1.93
CA GLY A 130 -0.77 8.21 2.66
C GLY A 130 -0.33 8.32 4.12
N VAL A 131 0.82 8.99 4.39
CA VAL A 131 1.29 9.20 5.76
C VAL A 131 0.34 10.12 6.55
N VAL A 132 -0.16 11.19 5.93
CA VAL A 132 -1.06 12.15 6.59
C VAL A 132 -2.41 11.53 6.88
N THR A 133 -3.02 10.81 5.94
CA THR A 133 -4.34 10.17 6.13
C THR A 133 -4.27 9.03 7.12
N GLY A 134 -3.19 8.23 7.12
CA GLY A 134 -2.94 7.20 8.13
C GLY A 134 -2.85 7.78 9.54
N ALA A 135 -2.08 8.84 9.72
CA ALA A 135 -1.94 9.53 11.00
C ALA A 135 -3.26 10.17 11.48
N LEU A 136 -4.01 10.83 10.58
CA LEU A 136 -5.32 11.40 10.89
C LEU A 136 -6.33 10.32 11.26
N THR A 137 -6.31 9.18 10.58
CA THR A 137 -7.18 8.05 10.91
C THR A 137 -6.93 7.58 12.33
N ALA A 138 -5.67 7.33 12.70
CA ALA A 138 -5.31 6.92 14.06
C ALA A 138 -5.72 7.95 15.13
N ALA A 139 -5.64 9.26 14.80
CA ALA A 139 -6.00 10.35 15.71
C ALA A 139 -7.50 10.52 15.93
N LEU A 140 -8.29 10.34 14.86
CA LEU A 140 -9.73 10.59 14.86
C LEU A 140 -10.55 9.41 15.39
N LEU A 141 -9.96 8.23 15.49
CA LEU A 141 -10.61 7.03 16.01
C LEU A 141 -10.69 7.04 17.54
N PRO A 142 -11.85 6.69 18.12
CA PRO A 142 -11.99 6.47 19.55
C PRO A 142 -11.03 5.36 20.02
N PRO A 143 -10.35 5.52 21.18
CA PRO A 143 -9.38 4.53 21.68
C PRO A 143 -9.95 3.12 21.86
N ASP A 144 -11.20 3.01 22.27
CA ASP A 144 -11.96 1.79 22.51
C ASP A 144 -12.38 1.06 21.22
N ARG A 145 -12.40 1.76 20.06
CA ARG A 145 -12.83 1.22 18.76
C ARG A 145 -11.77 1.36 17.68
N ARG A 146 -10.50 1.57 18.04
CA ARG A 146 -9.39 1.71 17.08
C ARG A 146 -9.24 0.52 16.13
N GLY A 147 -9.39 -0.70 16.64
CA GLY A 147 -9.29 -1.90 15.81
C GLY A 147 -10.33 -1.95 14.69
N GLU A 148 -11.59 -1.63 15.01
CA GLU A 148 -12.68 -1.59 14.04
C GLU A 148 -12.47 -0.48 13.00
N GLY A 149 -12.04 0.71 13.43
CA GLY A 149 -11.79 1.84 12.55
C GLY A 149 -10.59 1.63 11.63
N LEU A 150 -9.51 1.01 12.11
CA LEU A 150 -8.36 0.63 11.28
C LEU A 150 -8.72 -0.49 10.30
N GLY A 151 -9.59 -1.42 10.70
CA GLY A 151 -10.14 -2.42 9.79
C GLY A 151 -10.92 -1.77 8.63
N LEU A 152 -11.75 -0.77 8.94
CA LEU A 152 -12.48 0.00 7.93
C LEU A 152 -11.53 0.79 7.01
N PHE A 153 -10.49 1.42 7.56
CA PHE A 153 -9.43 2.07 6.77
C PHE A 153 -8.76 1.07 5.81
N GLY A 154 -8.47 -0.15 6.27
CA GLY A 154 -7.93 -1.21 5.42
C GLY A 154 -8.85 -1.59 4.26
N VAL A 155 -10.17 -1.57 4.44
CA VAL A 155 -11.15 -1.77 3.35
C VAL A 155 -11.12 -0.60 2.38
N VAL A 156 -11.09 0.64 2.89
CA VAL A 156 -11.01 1.87 2.06
C VAL A 156 -9.74 1.87 1.21
N ALA A 157 -8.62 1.40 1.75
CA ALA A 157 -7.36 1.28 1.01
C ALA A 157 -7.36 0.09 0.04
N GLY A 158 -7.95 -1.04 0.41
CA GLY A 158 -7.92 -2.27 -0.41
C GLY A 158 -8.87 -2.26 -1.61
N VAL A 159 -9.98 -1.53 -1.54
CA VAL A 159 -10.95 -1.51 -2.66
C VAL A 159 -10.36 -0.90 -3.94
N PRO A 160 -9.63 0.23 -3.92
CA PRO A 160 -8.93 0.75 -5.10
C PRO A 160 -7.92 -0.24 -5.67
N GLU A 161 -7.11 -0.89 -4.85
CA GLU A 161 -6.14 -1.91 -5.29
C GLU A 161 -6.80 -3.02 -6.12
N VAL A 162 -7.96 -3.53 -5.65
CA VAL A 162 -8.69 -4.61 -6.33
C VAL A 162 -9.40 -4.13 -7.60
N ILE A 163 -9.93 -2.90 -7.61
CA ILE A 163 -10.80 -2.41 -8.69
C ILE A 163 -10.05 -1.45 -9.63
N ALA A 164 -9.40 -0.41 -9.11
CA ALA A 164 -8.82 0.64 -9.92
C ALA A 164 -7.59 0.16 -10.69
N LEU A 165 -6.82 -0.75 -10.13
CA LEU A 165 -5.62 -1.28 -10.77
C LEU A 165 -5.97 -2.07 -12.06
N PRO A 166 -6.84 -3.09 -12.08
CA PRO A 166 -7.26 -3.71 -13.34
C PRO A 166 -8.12 -2.77 -14.20
N ALA A 167 -8.92 -1.87 -13.60
CA ALA A 167 -9.73 -0.92 -14.34
C ALA A 167 -8.89 0.08 -15.14
N GLY A 168 -7.76 0.54 -14.62
CA GLY A 168 -6.84 1.43 -15.34
C GLY A 168 -6.38 0.82 -16.67
N LEU A 169 -5.97 -0.44 -16.64
CA LEU A 169 -5.56 -1.16 -17.84
C LEU A 169 -6.73 -1.40 -18.80
N TRP A 170 -7.91 -1.77 -18.26
CA TRP A 170 -9.11 -2.00 -19.05
C TRP A 170 -9.62 -0.72 -19.74
N LEU A 171 -9.74 0.38 -18.99
CA LEU A 171 -10.15 1.67 -19.51
C LEU A 171 -9.17 2.17 -20.59
N ALA A 172 -7.88 2.03 -20.37
CA ALA A 172 -6.86 2.42 -21.35
C ALA A 172 -6.98 1.62 -22.65
N GLY A 173 -7.38 0.35 -22.58
CA GLY A 173 -7.59 -0.52 -23.74
C GLY A 173 -8.87 -0.21 -24.52
N HIS A 174 -9.94 0.26 -23.87
CA HIS A 174 -11.25 0.47 -24.50
C HIS A 174 -11.54 1.93 -24.85
N TYR A 175 -11.14 2.86 -24.01
CA TYR A 175 -11.45 4.30 -24.16
C TYR A 175 -10.20 5.17 -24.39
N GLY A 176 -9.02 4.54 -24.37
CA GLY A 176 -7.76 5.23 -24.56
C GLY A 176 -7.13 5.73 -23.24
N TYR A 177 -5.81 5.85 -23.28
CA TYR A 177 -5.00 6.20 -22.11
C TYR A 177 -5.29 7.60 -21.57
N ALA A 178 -5.63 8.56 -22.45
CA ALA A 178 -5.97 9.92 -22.04
C ALA A 178 -7.15 9.99 -21.07
N VAL A 179 -8.13 9.08 -21.23
CA VAL A 179 -9.29 8.97 -20.31
C VAL A 179 -8.81 8.56 -18.92
N VAL A 180 -7.92 7.56 -18.84
CA VAL A 180 -7.36 7.10 -17.55
C VAL A 180 -6.56 8.21 -16.88
N VAL A 181 -5.75 8.96 -17.64
CA VAL A 181 -5.01 10.14 -17.16
C VAL A 181 -5.96 11.19 -16.57
N GLY A 182 -7.03 11.53 -17.30
CA GLY A 182 -8.04 12.49 -16.84
C GLY A 182 -8.76 12.04 -15.57
N MET A 183 -9.18 10.78 -15.52
CA MET A 183 -9.84 10.19 -14.34
C MET A 183 -8.91 10.16 -13.13
N ALA A 184 -7.66 9.76 -13.32
CA ALA A 184 -6.66 9.73 -12.25
C ALA A 184 -6.35 11.14 -11.73
N ALA A 185 -6.18 12.13 -12.63
CA ALA A 185 -5.98 13.53 -12.25
C ALA A 185 -7.20 14.06 -11.45
N ALA A 186 -8.42 13.82 -11.93
CA ALA A 186 -9.64 14.23 -11.25
C ALA A 186 -9.76 13.59 -9.87
N ALA A 187 -9.56 12.26 -9.75
CA ALA A 187 -9.59 11.56 -8.48
C ALA A 187 -8.57 12.14 -7.48
N ALA A 188 -7.32 12.38 -7.91
CA ALA A 188 -6.28 12.94 -7.05
C ALA A 188 -6.61 14.36 -6.53
N LEU A 189 -7.41 15.14 -7.25
CA LEU A 189 -7.73 16.51 -6.88
C LEU A 189 -8.99 16.62 -5.99
N VAL A 190 -9.83 15.56 -5.91
CA VAL A 190 -11.00 15.54 -5.02
C VAL A 190 -10.65 15.86 -3.55
N PRO A 191 -9.54 15.37 -2.97
CA PRO A 191 -9.15 15.72 -1.60
C PRO A 191 -9.01 17.20 -1.34
N LEU A 192 -8.69 18.03 -2.33
CA LEU A 192 -8.60 19.48 -2.17
C LEU A 192 -9.91 20.10 -1.68
N ALA A 193 -11.05 19.59 -2.14
CA ALA A 193 -12.35 20.03 -1.68
C ALA A 193 -12.65 19.61 -0.23
N ALA A 194 -12.03 18.55 0.26
CA ALA A 194 -12.18 18.07 1.62
C ALA A 194 -11.29 18.81 2.64
N VAL A 195 -10.13 19.32 2.22
CA VAL A 195 -9.12 19.96 3.08
C VAL A 195 -9.68 21.09 3.97
N PRO A 196 -10.54 22.03 3.50
CA PRO A 196 -11.09 23.08 4.35
C PRO A 196 -11.95 22.59 5.51
N TRP A 197 -12.58 21.43 5.34
CA TRP A 197 -13.53 20.83 6.29
C TRP A 197 -12.89 19.87 7.30
N LEU A 198 -11.62 19.58 7.14
CA LEU A 198 -10.87 18.78 8.12
C LEU A 198 -10.68 19.57 9.43
N PRO A 199 -10.47 18.92 10.61
CA PRO A 199 -10.24 19.61 11.88
C PRO A 199 -9.11 20.65 11.80
N GLY A 200 -9.16 21.73 12.58
CA GLY A 200 -8.13 22.79 12.57
C GLY A 200 -6.84 22.41 13.32
N VAL A 201 -5.78 23.17 13.08
CA VAL A 201 -4.56 23.11 13.91
C VAL A 201 -4.93 23.61 15.32
N GLY A 202 -4.84 22.73 16.33
CA GLY A 202 -5.25 23.05 17.70
C GLY A 202 -6.41 22.21 18.24
N ASP A 203 -7.02 21.38 17.40
CA ASP A 203 -7.93 20.36 17.90
C ASP A 203 -7.13 19.35 18.74
N ARG A 204 -7.50 19.24 20.03
CA ARG A 204 -6.84 18.35 21.01
C ARG A 204 -6.78 16.89 20.51
N ARG A 205 -7.72 16.46 19.66
CA ARG A 205 -7.77 15.12 19.09
C ARG A 205 -6.63 14.85 18.11
N THR A 206 -6.19 15.89 17.39
CA THR A 206 -5.11 15.74 16.38
C THR A 206 -3.72 15.98 16.96
N THR A 207 -3.59 16.68 18.07
CA THR A 207 -2.29 17.08 18.65
C THR A 207 -1.43 15.87 19.05
N GLY A 208 -2.04 14.80 19.58
CA GLY A 208 -1.34 13.57 20.00
C GLY A 208 -0.74 12.80 18.82
N ALA A 209 -1.54 12.58 17.76
CA ALA A 209 -1.08 11.85 16.58
C ALA A 209 0.06 12.56 15.84
N TRP A 210 0.07 13.90 15.87
CA TRP A 210 1.18 14.68 15.29
C TRP A 210 2.46 14.58 16.12
N ALA A 211 2.35 14.44 17.44
CA ALA A 211 3.50 14.14 18.27
C ALA A 211 4.12 12.80 17.88
N ASP A 212 3.31 11.78 17.65
CA ASP A 212 3.77 10.45 17.22
C ASP A 212 4.43 10.49 15.83
N VAL A 213 3.83 11.16 14.84
CA VAL A 213 4.45 11.32 13.51
C VAL A 213 5.77 12.10 13.60
N ARG A 214 5.83 13.16 14.42
CA ARG A 214 7.07 13.93 14.64
C ARG A 214 8.15 13.13 15.34
N GLN A 215 7.78 12.17 16.18
CA GLN A 215 8.71 11.29 16.90
C GLN A 215 9.15 10.08 16.05
N THR A 216 8.49 9.79 14.95
CA THR A 216 8.85 8.70 14.01
C THR A 216 10.19 8.95 13.29
N THR A 217 11.08 9.74 13.89
CA THR A 217 12.49 9.87 13.44
C THR A 217 13.29 8.59 13.58
N GLY A 218 12.63 7.49 13.93
CA GLY A 218 13.24 6.21 14.25
C GLY A 218 13.25 5.16 13.13
N TYR A 219 13.04 5.51 11.84
CA TYR A 219 13.19 4.51 10.76
C TYR A 219 14.53 3.76 10.85
N LEU A 220 15.64 4.49 10.98
CA LEU A 220 16.97 3.90 11.13
C LEU A 220 17.14 3.17 12.47
N ALA A 221 16.51 3.64 13.53
CA ALA A 221 16.55 2.96 14.83
C ALA A 221 15.70 1.67 14.80
N GLY A 222 14.54 1.69 14.12
CA GLY A 222 13.73 0.50 13.89
C GLY A 222 14.43 -0.54 13.04
N LEU A 223 15.14 -0.14 11.97
CA LEU A 223 15.94 -1.04 11.14
C LEU A 223 17.15 -1.63 11.89
N ARG A 224 17.74 -0.91 12.84
CA ARG A 224 18.80 -1.42 13.72
C ARG A 224 18.31 -2.47 14.72
N GLN A 225 17.00 -2.50 14.98
CA GLN A 225 16.41 -3.59 15.74
C GLN A 225 16.21 -4.78 14.80
N GLY A 226 17.12 -5.76 14.83
CA GLY A 226 17.10 -6.94 13.95
C GLY A 226 15.77 -7.68 13.92
N ARG A 227 14.93 -7.50 14.95
CA ARG A 227 13.59 -8.07 15.06
C ARG A 227 12.58 -7.55 14.01
N LEU A 228 12.76 -6.32 13.48
CA LEU A 228 11.89 -5.74 12.44
C LEU A 228 12.50 -5.89 11.04
N LEU A 229 13.82 -6.00 10.94
CA LEU A 229 14.52 -6.06 9.65
C LEU A 229 14.13 -7.31 8.85
N ARG A 230 14.09 -8.48 9.47
CA ARG A 230 13.77 -9.73 8.78
C ARG A 230 12.35 -9.74 8.18
N PRO A 231 11.26 -9.45 8.96
CA PRO A 231 9.92 -9.34 8.38
C PRO A 231 9.84 -8.31 7.26
N SER A 232 10.54 -7.17 7.39
CA SER A 232 10.59 -6.14 6.34
C SER A 232 11.26 -6.66 5.07
N LEU A 233 12.36 -7.42 5.17
CA LEU A 233 13.04 -8.01 4.01
C LEU A 233 12.20 -9.10 3.34
N ILE A 234 11.54 -9.95 4.12
CA ILE A 234 10.60 -10.97 3.61
C ILE A 234 9.48 -10.30 2.83
N PHE A 235 8.94 -9.21 3.38
CA PHE A 235 7.89 -8.46 2.74
C PHE A 235 8.38 -7.76 1.47
N ALA A 236 9.52 -7.07 1.53
CA ALA A 236 10.15 -6.43 0.36
C ALA A 236 10.40 -7.43 -0.78
N ALA A 237 10.86 -8.65 -0.49
CA ALA A 237 11.03 -9.68 -1.50
C ALA A 237 9.71 -10.06 -2.20
N SER A 238 8.59 -10.09 -1.48
CA SER A 238 7.28 -10.36 -2.07
C SER A 238 6.73 -9.18 -2.87
N THR A 239 6.97 -7.94 -2.40
CA THR A 239 6.52 -6.73 -3.09
C THR A 239 7.31 -6.45 -4.36
N VAL A 240 8.58 -6.85 -4.45
CA VAL A 240 9.34 -6.91 -5.72
C VAL A 240 8.53 -7.66 -6.79
N ALA A 241 8.01 -8.83 -6.46
CA ALA A 241 7.20 -9.62 -7.39
C ALA A 241 5.86 -8.94 -7.72
N GLY A 242 5.22 -8.30 -6.73
CA GLY A 242 3.99 -7.53 -6.94
C GLY A 242 4.16 -6.41 -7.97
N GLY A 243 5.21 -5.61 -7.81
CA GLY A 243 5.54 -4.54 -8.76
C GLY A 243 5.85 -5.08 -10.16
N VAL A 244 6.60 -6.18 -10.26
CA VAL A 244 6.90 -6.84 -11.54
C VAL A 244 5.62 -7.29 -12.23
N VAL A 245 4.72 -7.97 -11.52
CA VAL A 245 3.45 -8.46 -12.09
C VAL A 245 2.61 -7.31 -12.62
N VAL A 246 2.39 -6.26 -11.85
CA VAL A 246 1.54 -5.14 -12.25
C VAL A 246 2.10 -4.40 -13.46
N SER A 247 3.42 -4.22 -13.52
CA SER A 247 4.06 -3.47 -14.60
C SER A 247 4.24 -4.29 -15.87
N PHE A 248 4.51 -5.60 -15.77
CA PHE A 248 4.99 -6.42 -16.88
C PHE A 248 4.05 -7.51 -17.33
N LEU A 249 3.04 -7.92 -16.54
CA LEU A 249 2.02 -8.86 -17.02
C LEU A 249 1.29 -8.32 -18.28
N PRO A 250 0.91 -7.02 -18.35
CA PRO A 250 0.27 -6.46 -19.53
C PRO A 250 1.17 -6.35 -20.77
N LEU A 251 2.49 -6.49 -20.60
CA LEU A 251 3.50 -6.41 -21.64
C LEU A 251 4.01 -7.78 -22.10
N ALA A 252 3.69 -8.83 -21.33
CA ALA A 252 4.21 -10.16 -21.59
C ALA A 252 3.65 -10.75 -22.90
N ALA A 253 4.53 -11.26 -23.74
CA ALA A 253 4.15 -11.94 -24.98
C ALA A 253 3.24 -13.13 -24.67
N GLY A 254 2.15 -13.27 -25.40
CA GLY A 254 1.13 -14.32 -25.19
C GLY A 254 0.01 -13.93 -24.23
N VAL A 255 0.12 -12.81 -23.52
CA VAL A 255 -0.93 -12.29 -22.61
C VAL A 255 -1.71 -11.19 -23.32
N SER A 256 -3.01 -11.44 -23.58
CA SER A 256 -3.90 -10.39 -24.10
C SER A 256 -4.21 -9.33 -23.02
N GLY A 257 -4.58 -8.12 -23.43
CA GLY A 257 -4.97 -7.06 -22.49
C GLY A 257 -6.09 -7.50 -21.53
N ASN A 258 -7.11 -8.20 -22.03
CA ASN A 258 -8.20 -8.71 -21.20
C ASN A 258 -7.73 -9.82 -20.25
N LEU A 259 -6.79 -10.67 -20.66
CA LEU A 259 -6.20 -11.69 -19.78
C LEU A 259 -5.39 -11.03 -18.66
N ALA A 260 -4.62 -9.98 -18.97
CA ALA A 260 -3.89 -9.22 -17.96
C ALA A 260 -4.84 -8.58 -16.94
N VAL A 261 -5.94 -7.95 -17.41
CA VAL A 261 -6.99 -7.39 -16.53
C VAL A 261 -7.59 -8.46 -15.62
N ALA A 262 -7.99 -9.61 -16.20
CA ALA A 262 -8.55 -10.73 -15.44
C ALA A 262 -7.53 -11.28 -14.42
N GLY A 263 -6.25 -11.40 -14.81
CA GLY A 263 -5.18 -11.83 -13.94
C GLY A 263 -4.95 -10.89 -12.75
N LEU A 264 -4.87 -9.58 -12.99
CA LEU A 264 -4.72 -8.59 -11.92
C LEU A 264 -5.93 -8.58 -10.97
N LEU A 265 -7.15 -8.71 -11.52
CA LEU A 265 -8.37 -8.83 -10.71
C LEU A 265 -8.33 -10.11 -9.84
N ALA A 266 -7.97 -11.24 -10.43
CA ALA A 266 -7.85 -12.52 -9.71
C ALA A 266 -6.81 -12.43 -8.59
N GLN A 267 -5.67 -11.80 -8.85
CA GLN A 267 -4.61 -11.55 -7.86
C GLN A 267 -5.12 -10.67 -6.72
N GLY A 268 -5.74 -9.54 -7.00
CA GLY A 268 -6.26 -8.62 -5.98
C GLY A 268 -7.35 -9.26 -5.11
N LEU A 269 -8.28 -10.01 -5.71
CA LEU A 269 -9.34 -10.73 -4.98
C LEU A 269 -8.75 -11.80 -4.07
N THR A 270 -7.86 -12.65 -4.59
CA THR A 270 -7.25 -13.72 -3.79
C THR A 270 -6.34 -13.18 -2.70
N ALA A 271 -5.61 -12.09 -2.95
CA ALA A 271 -4.81 -11.39 -1.95
C ALA A 271 -5.69 -10.84 -0.81
N THR A 272 -6.83 -10.23 -1.14
CA THR A 272 -7.76 -9.68 -0.14
C THR A 272 -8.37 -10.79 0.73
N ILE A 273 -8.83 -11.88 0.11
CA ILE A 273 -9.41 -13.03 0.82
C ILE A 273 -8.38 -13.69 1.72
N SER A 274 -7.18 -13.95 1.19
CA SER A 274 -6.11 -14.62 1.94
C SER A 274 -5.55 -13.74 3.06
N ARG A 275 -5.49 -12.42 2.89
CA ARG A 275 -5.13 -11.46 3.94
C ARG A 275 -6.08 -11.54 5.13
N TRP A 276 -7.39 -11.55 4.86
CA TRP A 276 -8.40 -11.70 5.88
C TRP A 276 -8.32 -13.06 6.61
N TRP A 277 -8.13 -14.14 5.85
CA TRP A 277 -7.95 -15.49 6.43
C TRP A 277 -6.67 -15.55 7.27
N ALA A 278 -5.56 -15.00 6.78
CA ALA A 278 -4.27 -15.00 7.46
C ALA A 278 -4.31 -14.24 8.79
N GLY A 279 -5.07 -13.14 8.86
CA GLY A 279 -5.28 -12.43 10.13
C GLY A 279 -5.92 -13.35 11.17
N ARG A 280 -7.07 -13.94 10.85
CA ARG A 280 -7.77 -14.83 11.78
C ARG A 280 -7.00 -16.10 12.17
N HIS A 281 -6.26 -16.65 11.21
CA HIS A 281 -5.45 -17.84 11.46
C HIS A 281 -4.20 -17.48 12.28
N GLY A 282 -3.56 -16.39 11.97
CA GLY A 282 -2.37 -15.88 12.68
C GLY A 282 -2.67 -15.55 14.15
N ASP A 283 -3.80 -14.90 14.44
CA ASP A 283 -4.25 -14.60 15.80
C ASP A 283 -4.37 -15.85 16.68
N ARG A 284 -4.64 -17.01 16.08
CA ARG A 284 -4.83 -18.28 16.81
C ARG A 284 -3.58 -19.16 16.88
N HIS A 285 -2.73 -19.10 15.87
CA HIS A 285 -1.63 -20.06 15.68
C HIS A 285 -0.25 -19.43 15.56
N GLY A 286 -0.16 -18.07 15.65
CA GLY A 286 1.05 -17.30 15.45
C GLY A 286 1.28 -16.88 14.00
N HIS A 287 1.60 -15.60 13.80
CA HIS A 287 1.78 -14.99 12.47
C HIS A 287 3.05 -15.46 11.76
N ALA A 288 4.13 -15.74 12.50
CA ALA A 288 5.40 -16.19 11.93
C ALA A 288 5.28 -17.53 11.18
N ARG A 289 4.36 -18.41 11.60
CA ARG A 289 4.11 -19.71 10.95
C ARG A 289 3.56 -19.59 9.53
N LEU A 290 2.96 -18.45 9.19
CA LEU A 290 2.37 -18.19 7.88
C LEU A 290 3.38 -17.66 6.86
N LEU A 291 4.55 -17.17 7.28
CA LEU A 291 5.52 -16.55 6.37
C LEU A 291 6.08 -17.53 5.34
N ALA A 292 6.55 -18.68 5.79
CA ALA A 292 7.15 -19.68 4.90
C ALA A 292 6.15 -20.27 3.89
N PRO A 293 4.93 -20.73 4.28
CA PRO A 293 3.94 -21.19 3.30
C PRO A 293 3.45 -20.08 2.39
N GLY A 294 3.29 -18.83 2.87
CA GLY A 294 2.93 -17.69 2.05
C GLY A 294 3.96 -17.42 0.97
N LEU A 295 5.25 -17.40 1.31
CA LEU A 295 6.35 -17.26 0.35
C LEU A 295 6.36 -18.39 -0.68
N ALA A 296 6.20 -19.64 -0.24
CA ALA A 296 6.20 -20.80 -1.14
C ALA A 296 5.04 -20.72 -2.15
N ILE A 297 3.81 -20.40 -1.69
CA ILE A 297 2.63 -20.25 -2.55
C ILE A 297 2.84 -19.11 -3.56
N ALA A 298 3.29 -17.94 -3.10
CA ALA A 298 3.53 -16.81 -3.98
C ALA A 298 4.63 -17.11 -5.02
N SER A 299 5.72 -17.76 -4.59
CA SER A 299 6.82 -18.17 -5.49
C SER A 299 6.36 -19.19 -6.52
N LEU A 300 5.50 -20.14 -6.16
CA LEU A 300 4.88 -21.08 -7.09
C LEU A 300 4.02 -20.35 -8.12
N GLY A 301 3.25 -19.35 -7.70
CA GLY A 301 2.49 -18.49 -8.60
C GLY A 301 3.39 -17.79 -9.61
N MET A 302 4.49 -17.16 -9.16
CA MET A 302 5.47 -16.52 -10.05
C MET A 302 6.16 -17.54 -10.99
N GLY A 303 6.52 -18.70 -10.48
CA GLY A 303 7.10 -19.78 -11.29
C GLY A 303 6.15 -20.32 -12.36
N ALA A 304 4.85 -20.40 -12.05
CA ALA A 304 3.82 -20.86 -12.99
C ALA A 304 3.59 -19.85 -14.15
N MET A 305 4.05 -18.61 -14.05
CA MET A 305 4.03 -17.63 -15.14
C MET A 305 4.97 -18.03 -16.31
N VAL A 306 5.71 -19.12 -16.22
CA VAL A 306 6.44 -19.71 -17.37
C VAL A 306 5.46 -20.10 -18.48
N TRP A 307 4.22 -20.48 -18.15
CA TRP A 307 3.18 -20.89 -19.11
C TRP A 307 2.28 -19.73 -19.55
N LEU A 308 2.87 -18.62 -19.98
CA LEU A 308 2.15 -17.39 -20.39
C LEU A 308 1.18 -17.59 -21.57
N THR A 309 1.39 -18.61 -22.39
CA THR A 309 0.54 -18.93 -23.55
C THR A 309 -0.79 -19.57 -23.17
N SER A 310 -0.93 -20.10 -21.96
CA SER A 310 -2.16 -20.70 -21.44
C SER A 310 -2.93 -19.71 -20.57
N PRO A 311 -4.10 -19.21 -21.00
CA PRO A 311 -4.92 -18.30 -20.19
C PRO A 311 -5.28 -18.87 -18.81
N ALA A 312 -5.60 -20.17 -18.75
CA ALA A 312 -5.91 -20.86 -17.51
C ALA A 312 -4.70 -20.90 -16.55
N ALA A 313 -3.50 -21.14 -17.09
CA ALA A 313 -2.27 -21.14 -16.31
C ALA A 313 -1.95 -19.74 -15.77
N VAL A 314 -2.13 -18.68 -16.56
CA VAL A 314 -1.94 -17.29 -16.13
C VAL A 314 -2.91 -16.95 -14.97
N ILE A 315 -4.20 -17.25 -15.09
CA ILE A 315 -5.16 -17.00 -14.03
C ILE A 315 -4.84 -17.81 -12.76
N ALA A 316 -4.51 -19.10 -12.90
CA ALA A 316 -4.13 -19.93 -11.76
C ALA A 316 -2.85 -19.40 -11.07
N ALA A 317 -1.84 -19.01 -11.85
CA ALA A 317 -0.61 -18.40 -11.37
C ALA A 317 -0.89 -17.11 -10.60
N MET A 318 -1.76 -16.23 -11.10
CA MET A 318 -2.15 -14.99 -10.46
C MET A 318 -2.96 -15.23 -9.18
N CYS A 319 -3.84 -16.24 -9.14
CA CYS A 319 -4.53 -16.65 -7.92
C CYS A 319 -3.55 -17.16 -6.85
N LEU A 320 -2.58 -18.00 -7.23
CA LEU A 320 -1.55 -18.49 -6.31
C LEU A 320 -0.68 -17.35 -5.80
N PHE A 321 -0.20 -16.49 -6.70
CA PHE A 321 0.60 -15.34 -6.31
C PHE A 321 -0.17 -14.43 -5.35
N GLY A 322 -1.41 -14.05 -5.68
CA GLY A 322 -2.27 -13.23 -4.83
C GLY A 322 -2.50 -13.85 -3.46
N THR A 323 -2.78 -15.16 -3.42
CA THR A 323 -2.99 -15.88 -2.15
C THR A 323 -1.75 -15.80 -1.25
N GLY A 324 -0.58 -16.14 -1.77
CA GLY A 324 0.66 -16.06 -1.00
C GLY A 324 1.03 -14.63 -0.60
N PHE A 325 0.85 -13.67 -1.51
CA PHE A 325 1.10 -12.25 -1.28
C PHE A 325 0.24 -11.69 -0.15
N GLY A 326 -1.07 -11.96 -0.15
CA GLY A 326 -1.98 -11.51 0.90
C GLY A 326 -1.65 -12.11 2.27
N ILE A 327 -1.25 -13.40 2.31
CA ILE A 327 -0.77 -14.05 3.54
C ILE A 327 0.45 -13.32 4.09
N ILE A 328 1.48 -13.08 3.24
CA ILE A 328 2.72 -12.41 3.65
C ILE A 328 2.44 -10.99 4.12
N GLN A 329 1.60 -10.26 3.40
CA GLN A 329 1.23 -8.88 3.70
C GLN A 329 0.64 -8.75 5.12
N ASN A 330 -0.30 -9.62 5.48
CA ASN A 330 -0.89 -9.62 6.81
C ASN A 330 0.10 -10.11 7.88
N ALA A 331 0.74 -11.26 7.63
CA ALA A 331 1.61 -11.89 8.62
C ALA A 331 2.82 -11.03 9.00
N THR A 332 3.44 -10.33 8.02
CA THR A 332 4.58 -9.46 8.30
C THR A 332 4.18 -8.22 9.09
N LEU A 333 3.05 -7.57 8.74
CA LEU A 333 2.58 -6.40 9.47
C LEU A 333 2.21 -6.75 10.91
N ALA A 334 1.42 -7.80 11.10
CA ALA A 334 1.00 -8.27 12.42
C ALA A 334 2.22 -8.62 13.29
N LEU A 335 3.16 -9.41 12.75
CA LEU A 335 4.37 -9.79 13.45
C LEU A 335 5.23 -8.57 13.85
N MET A 336 5.33 -7.56 12.97
CA MET A 336 6.07 -6.33 13.29
C MET A 336 5.37 -5.53 14.38
N ILE A 337 4.04 -5.48 14.38
CA ILE A 337 3.25 -4.79 15.42
C ILE A 337 3.38 -5.52 16.75
N ASP A 338 3.27 -6.85 16.79
CA ASP A 338 3.37 -7.67 18.01
C ASP A 338 4.73 -7.52 18.72
N ARG A 339 5.78 -7.22 17.96
CA ARG A 339 7.14 -7.02 18.48
C ARG A 339 7.40 -5.62 19.03
N MET A 340 6.46 -4.70 18.87
CA MET A 340 6.63 -3.32 19.29
C MET A 340 5.74 -2.98 20.50
N PRO A 341 6.22 -2.13 21.41
CA PRO A 341 5.36 -1.54 22.43
C PRO A 341 4.29 -0.67 21.75
N ALA A 342 3.19 -0.38 22.45
CA ALA A 342 2.07 0.40 21.92
C ALA A 342 2.51 1.76 21.29
N SER A 343 3.57 2.38 21.80
CA SER A 343 4.17 3.60 21.26
C SER A 343 4.96 3.39 19.95
N GLY A 344 5.32 2.15 19.62
CA GLY A 344 6.12 1.80 18.46
C GLY A 344 5.33 1.30 17.24
N VAL A 345 4.01 1.14 17.37
CA VAL A 345 3.15 0.62 16.28
C VAL A 345 3.25 1.50 15.02
N GLY A 346 3.31 2.82 15.17
CA GLY A 346 3.50 3.75 14.06
C GLY A 346 4.83 3.53 13.33
N THR A 347 5.91 3.21 14.06
CA THR A 347 7.23 2.89 13.47
C THR A 347 7.17 1.56 12.69
N ALA A 348 6.51 0.54 13.24
CA ALA A 348 6.33 -0.74 12.55
C ALA A 348 5.56 -0.57 11.23
N SER A 349 4.43 0.14 11.25
CA SER A 349 3.63 0.42 10.07
C SER A 349 4.40 1.24 9.02
N ALA A 350 5.16 2.23 9.45
CA ALA A 350 5.97 3.06 8.56
C ALA A 350 7.11 2.27 7.89
N LEU A 351 7.80 1.39 8.63
CA LEU A 351 8.82 0.49 8.07
C LEU A 351 8.20 -0.54 7.12
N TRP A 352 7.00 -1.00 7.42
CA TRP A 352 6.28 -1.93 6.57
C TRP A 352 5.89 -1.27 5.24
N ASN A 353 5.35 -0.03 5.25
CA ASN A 353 5.06 0.74 4.04
C ASN A 353 6.32 1.02 3.23
N LEU A 354 7.41 1.44 3.90
CA LEU A 354 8.71 1.65 3.26
C LEU A 354 9.22 0.38 2.55
N ALA A 355 9.10 -0.78 3.19
CA ALA A 355 9.47 -2.06 2.58
C ALA A 355 8.57 -2.42 1.40
N PHE A 356 7.26 -2.10 1.49
CA PHE A 356 6.32 -2.25 0.39
C PHE A 356 6.75 -1.42 -0.81
N ASP A 357 6.86 -0.12 -0.66
CA ASP A 357 7.11 0.80 -1.76
C ASP A 357 8.51 0.62 -2.35
N ALA A 358 9.52 0.41 -1.52
CA ALA A 358 10.89 0.14 -1.99
C ALA A 358 10.96 -1.15 -2.82
N GLY A 359 10.34 -2.23 -2.37
CA GLY A 359 10.30 -3.50 -3.10
C GLY A 359 9.48 -3.39 -4.38
N TYR A 360 8.29 -2.81 -4.28
CA TYR A 360 7.35 -2.66 -5.39
C TYR A 360 7.90 -1.76 -6.51
N GLY A 361 8.77 -0.80 -6.19
CA GLY A 361 9.46 0.04 -7.16
C GLY A 361 10.74 -0.59 -7.71
N ALA A 362 11.57 -1.22 -6.86
CA ALA A 362 12.82 -1.85 -7.28
C ALA A 362 12.59 -3.02 -8.24
N GLY A 363 11.52 -3.80 -8.00
CA GLY A 363 11.19 -4.95 -8.86
C GLY A 363 11.06 -4.59 -10.34
N PRO A 364 10.13 -3.73 -10.73
CA PRO A 364 9.98 -3.30 -12.11
C PRO A 364 11.23 -2.64 -12.70
N ALA A 365 11.93 -1.81 -11.93
CA ALA A 365 13.14 -1.15 -12.39
C ALA A 365 14.22 -2.15 -12.81
N VAL A 366 14.46 -3.18 -12.00
CA VAL A 366 15.44 -4.24 -12.29
C VAL A 366 14.92 -5.18 -13.38
N PHE A 367 13.67 -5.60 -13.29
CA PHE A 367 13.06 -6.52 -14.27
C PHE A 367 13.06 -5.93 -15.69
N GLY A 368 12.73 -4.63 -15.83
CA GLY A 368 12.71 -3.95 -17.12
C GLY A 368 14.06 -3.91 -17.84
N LEU A 369 15.17 -3.92 -17.07
CA LEU A 369 16.52 -4.01 -17.62
C LEU A 369 16.89 -5.45 -18.02
N LEU A 370 16.40 -6.44 -17.27
CA LEU A 370 16.79 -7.84 -17.44
C LEU A 370 15.94 -8.58 -18.46
N VAL A 371 14.66 -8.24 -18.60
CA VAL A 371 13.69 -9.04 -19.36
C VAL A 371 14.02 -9.14 -20.86
N ASN A 372 14.72 -8.16 -21.42
CA ASN A 372 15.20 -8.23 -22.83
C ASN A 372 16.24 -9.33 -23.04
N HIS A 373 16.97 -9.71 -22.01
CA HIS A 373 17.99 -10.76 -22.07
C HIS A 373 17.43 -12.13 -21.64
N THR A 374 16.50 -12.16 -20.69
CA THR A 374 15.96 -13.39 -20.12
C THR A 374 14.65 -13.84 -20.78
N GLY A 375 13.90 -12.91 -21.37
CA GLY A 375 12.50 -13.10 -21.74
C GLY A 375 11.57 -13.09 -20.52
N TYR A 376 10.26 -12.91 -20.77
CA TYR A 376 9.25 -12.81 -19.71
C TYR A 376 9.12 -14.09 -18.86
N PRO A 377 9.04 -15.32 -19.45
CA PRO A 377 8.89 -16.53 -18.65
C PRO A 377 10.03 -16.73 -17.65
N ALA A 378 11.28 -16.62 -18.12
CA ALA A 378 12.44 -16.77 -17.26
C ALA A 378 12.56 -15.62 -16.23
N GLY A 379 12.21 -14.38 -16.62
CA GLY A 379 12.17 -13.23 -15.73
C GLY A 379 11.21 -13.44 -14.56
N PHE A 380 9.98 -13.91 -14.82
CA PHE A 380 9.01 -14.24 -13.77
C PHE A 380 9.50 -15.38 -12.88
N ALA A 381 10.08 -16.45 -13.47
CA ALA A 381 10.65 -17.55 -12.70
C ALA A 381 11.81 -17.11 -11.80
N LEU A 382 12.71 -16.24 -12.29
CA LEU A 382 13.79 -15.67 -11.49
C LEU A 382 13.25 -14.81 -10.33
N THR A 383 12.18 -14.04 -10.56
CA THR A 383 11.53 -13.28 -9.51
C THR A 383 10.94 -14.20 -8.43
N GLY A 384 10.32 -15.32 -8.84
CA GLY A 384 9.87 -16.36 -7.90
C GLY A 384 11.04 -16.98 -7.12
N GLY A 385 12.17 -17.23 -7.79
CA GLY A 385 13.41 -17.72 -7.18
C GLY A 385 13.96 -16.74 -6.12
N LEU A 386 13.94 -15.44 -6.40
CA LEU A 386 14.33 -14.39 -5.45
C LEU A 386 13.45 -14.43 -4.18
N MET A 387 12.14 -14.63 -4.32
CA MET A 387 11.26 -14.79 -3.17
C MET A 387 11.63 -16.03 -2.34
N LEU A 388 11.96 -17.15 -2.99
CA LEU A 388 12.41 -18.36 -2.31
C LEU A 388 13.72 -18.15 -1.54
N ALA A 389 14.59 -17.25 -1.98
CA ALA A 389 15.80 -16.88 -1.25
C ALA A 389 15.51 -16.26 0.12
N ALA A 390 14.30 -15.69 0.35
CA ALA A 390 13.86 -15.21 1.66
C ALA A 390 13.30 -16.34 2.56
N LEU A 391 13.14 -17.57 2.06
CA LEU A 391 12.55 -18.69 2.81
C LEU A 391 13.35 -19.09 4.07
N PRO A 392 14.70 -19.10 4.08
CA PRO A 392 15.46 -19.33 5.30
C PRO A 392 15.14 -18.32 6.41
N ALA A 393 15.05 -17.03 6.05
CA ALA A 393 14.66 -15.98 7.00
C ALA A 393 13.25 -16.22 7.57
N ALA A 394 12.29 -16.61 6.73
CA ALA A 394 10.92 -16.92 7.17
C ALA A 394 10.85 -18.16 8.09
N ARG A 395 11.74 -19.14 7.89
CA ARG A 395 11.84 -20.32 8.78
C ARG A 395 12.46 -19.97 10.13
N GLN A 396 13.45 -19.08 10.14
CA GLN A 396 14.06 -18.61 11.40
C GLN A 396 13.07 -17.82 12.25
N GLU A 397 12.21 -16.99 11.63
CA GLU A 397 11.13 -16.29 12.35
C GLU A 397 10.21 -17.27 13.10
N ARG A 398 9.89 -18.42 12.50
CA ARG A 398 9.07 -19.45 13.12
C ARG A 398 9.75 -20.12 14.33
N SER A 399 11.07 -20.18 14.37
CA SER A 399 11.83 -20.82 15.47
C SER A 399 12.06 -19.91 16.66
N GLU A 400 11.88 -18.60 16.48
CA GLU A 400 12.05 -17.57 17.51
C GLU A 400 10.72 -17.19 18.20
N ASP A 401 9.56 -17.60 17.63
CA ASP A 401 8.21 -17.50 18.18
C ASP A 401 7.88 -18.74 19.04
#